data_23a342810ebd5d008d0c6cb3cff0a015
#
_entry.id   23a342810ebd5d008d0c6cb3cff0a015
#
_cell.length_a   1.000
_cell.length_b   1.000
_cell.length_c   1.000
_cell.angle_alpha   90.00
_cell.angle_beta   90.00
_cell.angle_gamma   90.00
#
_symmetry.space_group_name_H-M   'P 1'
#
loop_
_entity.id
_entity.type
_entity.pdbx_description
1 polymer ?
#
loop_
_entity_poly.entity_id
_entity_poly.type
_entity_poly.pdbx_seq_one_letter_code
_entity_poly.pdbx_strand_id
1 'polypeptide(L)'
;MKTLTFISLMTTSVACLGSCTNPAASDAQQPWIVDRFDDIKVIRYEVPRFERLPLEQKELIYYLAEAAKCGRDILFDQNCAANLPIRRTLETLYLNYKGDRTSDEWKALEKYLKKVWFANGIHHHYSNDKFRPEFSESFFREAAASVGMDRFPADFDFLCKVIFDPAISPPRLNQAAGADMLW
;
A
#
# COMPACT_ATOMS: atom_id res chain seq x y z
N MET A 1 71.38 -11.05 -48.15
CA MET A 1 71.18 -11.50 -46.80
C MET A 1 70.21 -10.49 -46.15
N LYS A 2 68.96 -10.87 -45.98
CA LYS A 2 67.89 -9.99 -45.38
C LYS A 2 67.56 -10.51 -44.00
N THR A 3 67.86 -9.68 -43.01
CA THR A 3 67.53 -9.93 -41.61
C THR A 3 66.05 -9.61 -41.33
N LEU A 4 65.27 -10.57 -40.95
CA LEU A 4 63.90 -10.40 -40.48
C LEU A 4 63.92 -10.10 -39.01
N THR A 5 63.39 -8.94 -38.61
CA THR A 5 63.20 -8.53 -37.23
C THR A 5 61.75 -8.92 -36.85
N PHE A 6 61.61 -9.84 -35.85
CA PHE A 6 60.31 -10.19 -35.29
C PHE A 6 59.93 -9.18 -34.21
N ILE A 7 58.84 -8.46 -34.42
CA ILE A 7 58.23 -7.62 -33.40
C ILE A 7 57.14 -8.46 -32.72
N SER A 8 57.39 -8.80 -31.42
CA SER A 8 56.43 -9.46 -30.56
C SER A 8 55.40 -8.45 -30.05
N LEU A 9 54.15 -8.60 -30.45
CA LEU A 9 53.05 -7.79 -29.98
C LEU A 9 52.42 -8.43 -28.73
N MET A 10 52.75 -7.89 -27.53
CA MET A 10 52.08 -8.26 -26.30
C MET A 10 50.67 -7.66 -26.28
N THR A 11 49.65 -8.49 -26.42
CA THR A 11 48.27 -8.11 -26.20
C THR A 11 47.95 -8.27 -24.70
N THR A 12 47.82 -7.12 -24.03
CA THR A 12 47.31 -7.05 -22.64
C THR A 12 45.82 -7.25 -22.67
N SER A 13 45.35 -8.42 -22.23
CA SER A 13 43.92 -8.69 -22.02
C SER A 13 43.43 -7.99 -20.73
N VAL A 14 42.71 -6.88 -20.89
CA VAL A 14 41.99 -6.26 -19.80
C VAL A 14 40.71 -7.10 -19.56
N ALA A 15 40.71 -7.89 -18.50
CA ALA A 15 39.51 -8.56 -18.03
C ALA A 15 38.57 -7.52 -17.41
N CYS A 16 37.57 -7.07 -18.17
CA CYS A 16 36.43 -6.34 -17.61
C CYS A 16 35.63 -7.31 -16.73
N LEU A 17 35.78 -7.21 -15.42
CA LEU A 17 34.83 -7.76 -14.46
C LEU A 17 33.53 -6.95 -14.60
N GLY A 18 32.71 -7.34 -15.55
CA GLY A 18 31.34 -6.89 -15.66
C GLY A 18 30.56 -7.38 -14.43
N SER A 19 30.30 -6.45 -13.51
CA SER A 19 29.30 -6.66 -12.46
C SER A 19 27.98 -6.99 -13.14
N CYS A 20 27.57 -8.26 -13.09
CA CYS A 20 26.22 -8.65 -13.51
C CYS A 20 25.22 -8.10 -12.47
N THR A 21 24.88 -6.83 -12.60
CA THR A 21 23.61 -6.33 -12.08
C THR A 21 22.52 -6.96 -12.94
N ASN A 22 21.87 -8.01 -12.45
CA ASN A 22 20.64 -8.49 -13.04
C ASN A 22 19.70 -7.27 -13.13
N PRO A 23 19.26 -6.85 -14.33
CA PRO A 23 18.20 -5.88 -14.40
C PRO A 23 17.00 -6.53 -13.68
N ALA A 24 16.50 -5.89 -12.63
CA ALA A 24 15.27 -6.30 -11.99
C ALA A 24 14.24 -6.46 -13.12
N ALA A 25 13.77 -7.69 -13.33
CA ALA A 25 12.78 -7.98 -14.35
C ALA A 25 11.65 -6.98 -14.16
N SER A 26 11.35 -6.19 -15.19
CA SER A 26 10.34 -5.16 -15.09
C SER A 26 9.03 -5.82 -14.72
N ASP A 27 8.42 -5.39 -13.62
CA ASP A 27 7.15 -5.96 -13.11
C ASP A 27 6.00 -5.90 -14.13
N ALA A 28 6.16 -5.16 -15.22
CA ALA A 28 5.23 -5.10 -16.36
C ALA A 28 4.97 -6.46 -17.04
N GLN A 29 5.79 -7.50 -16.77
CA GLN A 29 5.66 -8.83 -17.36
C GLN A 29 5.07 -9.88 -16.43
N GLN A 30 4.62 -9.49 -15.23
CA GLN A 30 4.09 -10.45 -14.25
C GLN A 30 2.56 -10.35 -14.16
N PRO A 31 1.81 -11.23 -14.88
CA PRO A 31 0.35 -11.12 -14.99
C PRO A 31 -0.39 -11.34 -13.67
N TRP A 32 0.29 -11.86 -12.65
CA TRP A 32 -0.27 -12.06 -11.32
C TRP A 32 -0.21 -10.82 -10.41
N ILE A 33 0.59 -9.77 -10.75
CA ILE A 33 0.57 -8.50 -10.02
C ILE A 33 -0.59 -7.67 -10.55
N VAL A 34 -1.57 -7.39 -9.70
CA VAL A 34 -2.78 -6.64 -10.06
C VAL A 34 -2.74 -5.18 -9.63
N ASP A 35 -1.93 -4.85 -8.63
CA ASP A 35 -1.69 -3.47 -8.20
C ASP A 35 -0.35 -3.35 -7.49
N ARG A 36 0.17 -2.12 -7.45
CA ARG A 36 1.39 -1.78 -6.73
C ARG A 36 1.25 -0.36 -6.17
N PHE A 37 1.56 -0.21 -4.90
CA PHE A 37 1.65 1.09 -4.26
C PHE A 37 2.67 1.04 -3.13
N ASP A 38 3.49 2.08 -3.01
CA ASP A 38 4.61 2.13 -2.08
C ASP A 38 5.53 0.89 -2.25
N ASP A 39 5.85 0.19 -1.20
CA ASP A 39 6.60 -1.08 -1.18
C ASP A 39 5.71 -2.33 -1.28
N ILE A 40 4.40 -2.15 -1.44
CA ILE A 40 3.40 -3.22 -1.46
C ILE A 40 3.07 -3.65 -2.89
N LYS A 41 3.05 -4.97 -3.11
CA LYS A 41 2.57 -5.61 -4.34
C LYS A 41 1.32 -6.42 -4.03
N VAL A 42 0.24 -6.13 -4.73
CA VAL A 42 -1.00 -6.91 -4.65
C VAL A 42 -0.95 -8.02 -5.69
N ILE A 43 -0.97 -9.25 -5.24
CA ILE A 43 -0.80 -10.44 -6.06
C ILE A 43 -2.14 -11.17 -6.16
N ARG A 44 -2.51 -11.56 -7.37
CA ARG A 44 -3.64 -12.46 -7.60
C ARG A 44 -3.15 -13.90 -7.52
N TYR A 45 -3.77 -14.69 -6.66
CA TYR A 45 -3.57 -16.13 -6.62
C TYR A 45 -4.59 -16.83 -7.51
N GLU A 46 -4.13 -17.83 -8.24
CA GLU A 46 -5.00 -18.82 -8.89
C GLU A 46 -5.18 -20.00 -7.94
N VAL A 47 -6.38 -20.53 -7.88
CA VAL A 47 -6.69 -21.75 -7.11
C VAL A 47 -6.82 -22.89 -8.10
N PRO A 48 -5.75 -23.69 -8.35
CA PRO A 48 -5.80 -24.78 -9.32
C PRO A 48 -6.90 -25.77 -9.00
N ARG A 49 -7.64 -26.20 -10.02
CA ARG A 49 -8.74 -27.15 -9.92
C ARG A 49 -10.02 -26.63 -9.24
N PHE A 50 -10.13 -25.33 -8.95
CA PHE A 50 -11.37 -24.76 -8.41
C PHE A 50 -12.58 -25.07 -9.31
N GLU A 51 -12.38 -25.05 -10.62
CA GLU A 51 -13.41 -25.34 -11.62
C GLU A 51 -13.97 -26.76 -11.49
N ARG A 52 -13.19 -27.70 -10.94
CA ARG A 52 -13.58 -29.12 -10.78
C ARG A 52 -14.43 -29.37 -9.53
N LEU A 53 -14.54 -28.39 -8.65
CA LEU A 53 -15.38 -28.52 -7.47
C LEU A 53 -16.86 -28.64 -7.88
N PRO A 54 -17.65 -29.48 -7.19
CA PRO A 54 -19.10 -29.52 -7.34
C PRO A 54 -19.71 -28.14 -7.06
N LEU A 55 -20.86 -27.85 -7.67
CA LEU A 55 -21.53 -26.55 -7.50
C LEU A 55 -21.81 -26.23 -6.04
N GLU A 56 -22.29 -27.19 -5.26
CA GLU A 56 -22.58 -27.06 -3.84
C GLU A 56 -21.35 -26.58 -3.03
N GLN A 57 -20.15 -27.07 -3.35
CA GLN A 57 -18.92 -26.64 -2.68
C GLN A 57 -18.53 -25.22 -3.11
N LYS A 58 -18.75 -24.85 -4.37
CA LYS A 58 -18.51 -23.47 -4.84
C LYS A 58 -19.46 -22.50 -4.17
N GLU A 59 -20.72 -22.84 -4.04
CA GLU A 59 -21.73 -22.05 -3.34
C GLU A 59 -21.36 -21.88 -1.86
N LEU A 60 -20.96 -22.97 -1.19
CA LEU A 60 -20.49 -22.90 0.20
C LEU A 60 -19.29 -21.92 0.34
N ILE A 61 -18.27 -22.04 -0.52
CA ILE A 61 -17.11 -21.16 -0.51
C ILE A 61 -17.52 -19.69 -0.74
N TYR A 62 -18.46 -19.46 -1.67
CA TYR A 62 -18.99 -18.13 -1.93
C TYR A 62 -19.64 -17.52 -0.67
N TYR A 63 -20.55 -18.25 -0.03
CA TYR A 63 -21.24 -17.75 1.16
C TYR A 63 -20.30 -17.57 2.36
N LEU A 64 -19.31 -18.44 2.53
CA LEU A 64 -18.28 -18.28 3.56
C LEU A 64 -17.43 -17.03 3.30
N ALA A 65 -17.07 -16.74 2.04
CA ALA A 65 -16.34 -15.54 1.66
C ALA A 65 -17.18 -14.27 1.92
N GLU A 66 -18.48 -14.29 1.59
CA GLU A 66 -19.37 -13.16 1.87
C GLU A 66 -19.52 -12.93 3.39
N ALA A 67 -19.68 -14.00 4.17
CA ALA A 67 -19.73 -13.92 5.63
C ALA A 67 -18.43 -13.33 6.22
N ALA A 68 -17.28 -13.76 5.73
CA ALA A 68 -15.97 -13.22 6.17
C ALA A 68 -15.84 -11.71 5.90
N LYS A 69 -16.39 -11.23 4.77
CA LYS A 69 -16.39 -9.78 4.46
C LYS A 69 -17.20 -8.95 5.45
N CYS A 70 -18.25 -9.50 6.05
CA CYS A 70 -19.06 -8.82 7.07
C CYS A 70 -18.27 -8.52 8.35
N GLY A 71 -17.25 -9.32 8.68
CA GLY A 71 -16.39 -9.10 9.84
C GLY A 71 -15.28 -8.07 9.65
N ARG A 72 -15.10 -7.54 8.44
CA ARG A 72 -13.95 -6.64 8.12
C ARG A 72 -13.92 -5.36 8.95
N ASP A 73 -15.07 -4.78 9.25
CA ASP A 73 -15.16 -3.54 10.03
C ASP A 73 -14.60 -3.70 11.45
N ILE A 74 -14.72 -4.89 12.04
CA ILE A 74 -14.20 -5.22 13.37
C ILE A 74 -12.68 -5.03 13.42
N LEU A 75 -11.96 -5.45 12.37
CA LEU A 75 -10.50 -5.32 12.31
C LEU A 75 -10.05 -3.85 12.36
N PHE A 76 -10.77 -2.95 11.68
CA PHE A 76 -10.49 -1.52 11.73
C PHE A 76 -10.75 -0.94 13.11
N ASP A 77 -11.89 -1.26 13.71
CA ASP A 77 -12.35 -0.69 14.98
C ASP A 77 -11.49 -1.15 16.17
N GLN A 78 -11.08 -2.42 16.20
CA GLN A 78 -10.24 -2.96 17.27
C GLN A 78 -8.87 -2.32 17.40
N ASN A 79 -8.27 -1.89 16.28
CA ASN A 79 -6.94 -1.30 16.28
C ASN A 79 -6.91 0.16 16.74
N CYS A 80 -7.90 0.96 16.36
CA CYS A 80 -8.05 2.36 16.77
C CYS A 80 -9.47 2.80 16.47
N ALA A 81 -10.15 3.44 17.43
CA ALA A 81 -11.52 3.90 17.28
C ALA A 81 -11.75 4.85 16.08
N ALA A 82 -10.70 5.58 15.65
CA ALA A 82 -10.78 6.45 14.48
C ALA A 82 -10.62 5.72 13.13
N ASN A 83 -10.14 4.47 13.10
CA ASN A 83 -9.83 3.77 11.84
C ASN A 83 -11.05 3.58 10.96
N LEU A 84 -12.16 3.12 11.52
CA LEU A 84 -13.37 2.87 10.75
C LEU A 84 -14.02 4.16 10.20
N PRO A 85 -14.19 5.23 10.99
CA PRO A 85 -14.61 6.53 10.48
C PRO A 85 -13.65 7.10 9.41
N ILE A 86 -12.33 7.00 9.60
CA ILE A 86 -11.34 7.46 8.62
C ILE A 86 -11.47 6.68 7.32
N ARG A 87 -11.55 5.34 7.38
CA ARG A 87 -11.75 4.51 6.18
C ARG A 87 -12.99 4.96 5.41
N ARG A 88 -14.13 5.09 6.09
CA ARG A 88 -15.39 5.51 5.47
C ARG A 88 -15.30 6.90 4.86
N THR A 89 -14.61 7.82 5.52
CA THR A 89 -14.36 9.17 5.00
C THR A 89 -13.54 9.14 3.71
N LEU A 90 -12.42 8.40 3.71
CA LEU A 90 -11.56 8.24 2.53
C LEU A 90 -12.29 7.54 1.37
N GLU A 91 -13.08 6.49 1.66
CA GLU A 91 -13.91 5.80 0.67
C GLU A 91 -14.98 6.73 0.08
N THR A 92 -15.62 7.55 0.92
CA THR A 92 -16.61 8.56 0.46
C THR A 92 -15.98 9.56 -0.48
N LEU A 93 -14.78 10.06 -0.16
CA LEU A 93 -14.00 10.91 -1.06
C LEU A 93 -13.67 10.19 -2.36
N TYR A 94 -13.10 9.00 -2.27
CA TYR A 94 -12.66 8.22 -3.43
C TYR A 94 -13.79 7.96 -4.42
N LEU A 95 -14.99 7.65 -3.92
CA LEU A 95 -16.15 7.34 -4.77
C LEU A 95 -16.80 8.59 -5.36
N ASN A 96 -16.80 9.72 -4.66
CA ASN A 96 -17.64 10.87 -5.01
C ASN A 96 -16.87 12.09 -5.53
N TYR A 97 -15.56 12.19 -5.33
CA TYR A 97 -14.77 13.33 -5.79
C TYR A 97 -14.80 13.45 -7.33
N LYS A 98 -15.11 14.67 -7.81
CA LYS A 98 -15.23 14.98 -9.24
C LYS A 98 -14.12 15.91 -9.75
N GLY A 99 -13.18 16.31 -8.88
CA GLY A 99 -12.05 17.14 -9.26
C GLY A 99 -10.96 16.39 -10.02
N ASP A 100 -9.81 17.01 -10.13
CA ASP A 100 -8.67 16.45 -10.86
C ASP A 100 -8.04 15.26 -10.12
N ARG A 101 -8.31 14.06 -10.63
CA ARG A 101 -7.74 12.80 -10.12
C ARG A 101 -6.34 12.51 -10.66
N THR A 102 -5.81 13.36 -11.52
CA THR A 102 -4.44 13.23 -12.03
C THR A 102 -3.42 14.04 -11.24
N SER A 103 -3.89 14.92 -10.35
CA SER A 103 -3.05 15.75 -9.48
C SER A 103 -2.22 14.91 -8.51
N ASP A 104 -1.07 15.43 -8.09
CA ASP A 104 -0.20 14.75 -7.15
C ASP A 104 -0.84 14.60 -5.77
N GLU A 105 -1.64 15.60 -5.34
CA GLU A 105 -2.44 15.56 -4.11
C GLU A 105 -3.45 14.39 -4.12
N TRP A 106 -4.14 14.21 -5.24
CA TRP A 106 -5.08 13.09 -5.37
C TRP A 106 -4.38 11.74 -5.36
N LYS A 107 -3.28 11.60 -6.10
CA LYS A 107 -2.49 10.36 -6.13
C LYS A 107 -1.94 10.01 -4.75
N ALA A 108 -1.51 11.01 -3.99
CA ALA A 108 -1.07 10.83 -2.61
C ALA A 108 -2.21 10.38 -1.69
N LEU A 109 -3.42 10.95 -1.84
CA LEU A 109 -4.61 10.52 -1.12
C LEU A 109 -5.00 9.08 -1.46
N GLU A 110 -4.99 8.72 -2.74
CA GLU A 110 -5.28 7.34 -3.19
C GLU A 110 -4.25 6.35 -2.61
N LYS A 111 -2.97 6.70 -2.62
CA LYS A 111 -1.92 5.89 -2.00
C LYS A 111 -2.16 5.70 -0.51
N TYR A 112 -2.52 6.76 0.21
CA TYR A 112 -2.83 6.72 1.63
C TYR A 112 -4.05 5.82 1.91
N LEU A 113 -5.12 5.94 1.13
CA LEU A 113 -6.30 5.07 1.23
C LEU A 113 -5.93 3.59 1.02
N LYS A 114 -5.12 3.27 0.02
CA LYS A 114 -4.64 1.90 -0.23
C LYS A 114 -3.82 1.36 0.96
N LYS A 115 -2.98 2.19 1.59
CA LYS A 115 -2.25 1.82 2.82
C LYS A 115 -3.21 1.54 3.98
N VAL A 116 -4.21 2.39 4.18
CA VAL A 116 -5.24 2.20 5.22
C VAL A 116 -6.04 0.92 4.98
N TRP A 117 -6.40 0.60 3.75
CA TRP A 117 -7.06 -0.66 3.42
C TRP A 117 -6.19 -1.87 3.70
N PHE A 118 -4.92 -1.82 3.32
CA PHE A 118 -3.98 -2.92 3.50
C PHE A 118 -3.67 -3.20 4.97
N ALA A 119 -3.43 -2.16 5.75
CA ALA A 119 -3.07 -2.28 7.16
C ALA A 119 -4.27 -2.41 8.11
N ASN A 120 -5.51 -2.33 7.61
CA ASN A 120 -6.74 -2.23 8.40
C ASN A 120 -6.72 -1.04 9.37
N GLY A 121 -6.16 0.09 8.96
CA GLY A 121 -6.09 1.31 9.76
C GLY A 121 -4.95 2.24 9.39
N ILE A 122 -4.79 3.28 10.22
CA ILE A 122 -3.81 4.34 10.00
C ILE A 122 -2.39 4.00 10.49
N HIS A 123 -2.18 2.80 11.02
CA HIS A 123 -0.88 2.35 11.51
C HIS A 123 -0.36 1.20 10.64
N HIS A 124 0.95 1.19 10.43
CA HIS A 124 1.61 0.12 9.70
C HIS A 124 1.43 -1.22 10.43
N HIS A 125 1.11 -2.26 9.68
CA HIS A 125 0.69 -3.57 10.20
C HIS A 125 1.79 -4.35 10.96
N TYR A 126 3.07 -3.98 10.80
CA TYR A 126 4.18 -4.57 11.58
C TYR A 126 4.77 -3.59 12.56
N SER A 127 5.25 -2.42 12.09
CA SER A 127 5.95 -1.46 12.94
C SER A 127 5.02 -0.67 13.86
N ASN A 128 3.72 -0.67 13.60
CA ASN A 128 2.73 0.22 14.21
C ASN A 128 2.99 1.73 14.04
N ASP A 129 3.91 2.10 13.16
CA ASP A 129 4.13 3.49 12.82
C ASP A 129 2.89 4.08 12.18
N LYS A 130 2.53 5.28 12.60
CA LYS A 130 1.42 5.98 12.00
C LYS A 130 1.76 6.44 10.58
N PHE A 131 0.90 6.14 9.61
CA PHE A 131 1.06 6.63 8.25
C PHE A 131 0.95 8.15 8.23
N ARG A 132 1.91 8.79 7.58
CA ARG A 132 1.88 10.22 7.32
C ARG A 132 1.27 10.46 5.94
N PRO A 133 0.24 11.31 5.84
CA PRO A 133 -0.29 11.70 4.54
C PRO A 133 0.75 12.48 3.75
N GLU A 134 0.84 12.22 2.45
CA GLU A 134 1.69 12.97 1.50
C GLU A 134 0.88 14.04 0.76
N PHE A 135 -0.40 14.17 1.07
CA PHE A 135 -1.31 15.23 0.62
C PHE A 135 -1.56 16.23 1.75
N SER A 136 -1.92 17.46 1.37
CA SER A 136 -2.15 18.53 2.35
C SER A 136 -3.53 18.44 3.02
N GLU A 137 -3.63 18.95 4.26
CA GLU A 137 -4.91 19.05 4.94
C GLU A 137 -5.88 20.00 4.21
N SER A 138 -5.37 21.08 3.60
CA SER A 138 -6.18 22.00 2.78
C SER A 138 -6.83 21.28 1.62
N PHE A 139 -6.07 20.51 0.84
CA PHE A 139 -6.62 19.71 -0.25
C PHE A 139 -7.69 18.72 0.26
N PHE A 140 -7.43 18.03 1.37
CA PHE A 140 -8.38 17.07 1.94
C PHE A 140 -9.71 17.72 2.31
N ARG A 141 -9.66 18.88 2.95
CA ARG A 141 -10.84 19.66 3.34
C ARG A 141 -11.60 20.22 2.13
N GLU A 142 -10.91 20.75 1.14
CA GLU A 142 -11.50 21.25 -0.09
C GLU A 142 -12.16 20.12 -0.89
N ALA A 143 -11.51 18.97 -0.99
CA ALA A 143 -12.07 17.79 -1.63
C ALA A 143 -13.33 17.31 -0.90
N ALA A 144 -13.35 17.27 0.44
CA ALA A 144 -14.53 16.93 1.23
C ALA A 144 -15.66 17.93 1.03
N ALA A 145 -15.36 19.22 1.06
CA ALA A 145 -16.35 20.28 0.80
C ALA A 145 -16.98 20.16 -0.60
N SER A 146 -16.18 19.79 -1.60
CA SER A 146 -16.65 19.59 -2.98
C SER A 146 -17.59 18.38 -3.14
N VAL A 147 -17.47 17.39 -2.27
CA VAL A 147 -18.34 16.19 -2.23
C VAL A 147 -19.65 16.46 -1.48
N GLY A 148 -19.61 17.39 -0.51
CA GLY A 148 -20.72 17.75 0.37
C GLY A 148 -20.48 17.22 1.79
N MET A 149 -20.42 18.15 2.74
CA MET A 149 -20.07 17.85 4.15
C MET A 149 -21.10 16.98 4.87
N ASP A 150 -22.34 16.93 4.39
CA ASP A 150 -23.42 16.07 4.87
C ASP A 150 -23.14 14.57 4.68
N ARG A 151 -22.19 14.24 3.82
CA ARG A 151 -21.76 12.85 3.56
C ARG A 151 -20.68 12.35 4.51
N PHE A 152 -20.13 13.23 5.34
CA PHE A 152 -19.04 12.90 6.27
C PHE A 152 -19.54 12.84 7.71
N PRO A 153 -18.83 12.15 8.60
CA PRO A 153 -19.16 12.12 10.02
C PRO A 153 -19.17 13.54 10.63
N ALA A 154 -20.00 13.76 11.64
CA ALA A 154 -20.09 15.04 12.34
C ALA A 154 -18.78 15.48 13.00
N ASP A 155 -17.93 14.52 13.33
CA ASP A 155 -16.59 14.71 13.91
C ASP A 155 -15.47 14.79 12.86
N PHE A 156 -15.77 15.16 11.63
CA PHE A 156 -14.82 15.27 10.52
C PHE A 156 -13.55 16.07 10.89
N ASP A 157 -13.70 17.17 11.65
CA ASP A 157 -12.55 17.95 12.13
C ASP A 157 -11.65 17.18 13.07
N PHE A 158 -12.20 16.31 13.91
CA PHE A 158 -11.41 15.41 14.74
C PHE A 158 -10.68 14.38 13.88
N LEU A 159 -11.32 13.82 12.86
CA LEU A 159 -10.68 12.88 11.93
C LEU A 159 -9.52 13.54 11.16
N CYS A 160 -9.66 14.81 10.75
CA CYS A 160 -8.55 15.56 10.17
C CYS A 160 -7.37 15.66 11.15
N LYS A 161 -7.62 16.03 12.41
CA LYS A 161 -6.55 16.04 13.42
C LYS A 161 -5.91 14.67 13.60
N VAL A 162 -6.70 13.60 13.64
CA VAL A 162 -6.16 12.24 13.73
C VAL A 162 -5.30 11.89 12.52
N ILE A 163 -5.65 12.30 11.32
CA ILE A 163 -4.87 12.01 10.10
C ILE A 163 -3.57 12.81 10.08
N PHE A 164 -3.63 14.13 10.33
CA PHE A 164 -2.52 15.05 10.06
C PHE A 164 -1.61 15.32 11.27
N ASP A 165 -2.12 15.24 12.51
CA ASP A 165 -1.30 15.46 13.70
C ASP A 165 -0.62 14.16 14.16
N PRO A 166 0.72 14.08 14.12
CA PRO A 166 1.44 12.88 14.53
C PRO A 166 1.33 12.57 16.03
N ALA A 167 0.96 13.56 16.86
CA ALA A 167 0.81 13.37 18.30
C ALA A 167 -0.53 12.72 18.68
N ILE A 168 -1.53 12.78 17.81
CA ILE A 168 -2.84 12.16 18.02
C ILE A 168 -2.83 10.74 17.48
N SER A 169 -3.28 9.77 18.26
CA SER A 169 -3.21 8.34 17.95
C SER A 169 -1.79 7.90 17.55
N PRO A 170 -0.79 8.13 18.42
CA PRO A 170 0.60 7.71 18.15
C PRO A 170 0.70 6.18 18.06
N PRO A 171 1.86 5.63 17.67
CA PRO A 171 2.10 4.19 17.69
C PRO A 171 1.80 3.58 19.05
N ARG A 172 1.21 2.38 19.06
CA ARG A 172 0.81 1.70 20.31
C ARG A 172 1.97 1.02 21.02
N LEU A 173 3.02 0.66 20.29
CA LEU A 173 4.18 0.00 20.86
C LEU A 173 5.18 1.05 21.33
N ASN A 174 5.67 0.87 22.57
CA ASN A 174 6.79 1.63 23.07
C ASN A 174 8.06 1.09 22.41
N GLN A 175 8.63 1.86 21.50
CA GLN A 175 9.86 1.51 20.79
C GLN A 175 11.13 1.84 21.58
N ALA A 176 11.02 2.29 22.84
CA ALA A 176 12.17 2.47 23.70
C ALA A 176 12.88 1.13 23.98
N ALA A 177 14.21 1.13 23.93
CA ALA A 177 14.99 -0.07 24.20
C ALA A 177 14.63 -0.67 25.57
N GLY A 178 14.28 -1.97 25.59
CA GLY A 178 13.90 -2.68 26.81
C GLY A 178 12.47 -2.49 27.30
N ALA A 179 11.62 -1.80 26.53
CA ALA A 179 10.21 -1.59 26.88
C ALA A 179 9.30 -2.74 26.46
N ASP A 180 9.70 -3.55 25.48
CA ASP A 180 8.93 -4.70 25.03
C ASP A 180 9.18 -5.88 25.96
N MET A 181 8.17 -6.26 26.73
CA MET A 181 8.18 -7.53 27.45
C MET A 181 7.68 -8.63 26.52
N LEU A 182 8.54 -9.54 26.14
CA LEU A 182 8.16 -10.82 25.54
C LEU A 182 7.58 -11.71 26.66
N TRP A 183 6.33 -12.10 26.50
CA TRP A 183 5.68 -13.08 27.38
C TRP A 183 5.88 -14.49 26.84
#